data_b7678bd8eeec0a1c6d08284aa22cca56
#
_entry.id   b7678bd8eeec0a1c6d08284aa22cca56
#
_cell.length_a   1.000
_cell.length_b   1.000
_cell.length_c   1.000
_cell.angle_alpha   90.00
_cell.angle_beta   90.00
_cell.angle_gamma   90.00
#
_symmetry.space_group_name_H-M   'P 1'
#
loop_
_entity.id
_entity.type
_entity.pdbx_description
1 polymer ?
#
loop_
_entity_poly.entity_id
_entity_poly.type
_entity_poly.pdbx_seq_one_letter_code
_entity_poly.pdbx_strand_id
1 'polypeptide(L)'
;MEGFYYDPSLLFDDDGRVYIAHGNREIRITELLPDLSAPLPGGLDRIALQDSADIMLGYEGSHFYQINGRYYLFNIHWARGSIRAQCCHCADTLTGAFTGGEIVNDDVDLPGYGAAQGGVVQTPEGVWYLMLFQDHGAEGRMPVLAPMVWENGFPCVPPIPETFACEGKPAAPLYSDDSLRSAPLSPLWQWNHEPHEDYVAVTPAGLRLTTDRVVTGLEQSVNTLTQRTFGNQCAMEVTIDAQAMKPGDYAGLCAFMGCYAQLAITRDESGFALSLISRIASDQPYAIAPSEEMPAERIRFPWASSSVRLRARFDFRQLRDQVCFDFWRDGRWVEIGEPHKLVYRLDHFVGCRIGLFCYATRAAGGSAVFADFTYGVDKP
;
A
#
# COMPACT_ATOMS: atom_id res chain seq x y z
N MET A 1 -18.86 16.56 -9.14
CA MET A 1 -18.96 17.64 -8.14
C MET A 1 -17.71 18.49 -8.25
N GLU A 2 -17.82 19.80 -8.43
CA GLU A 2 -16.66 20.69 -8.45
C GLU A 2 -16.24 21.01 -7.01
N GLY A 3 -14.93 21.12 -6.78
CA GLY A 3 -14.35 21.44 -5.47
C GLY A 3 -13.40 20.35 -4.96
N PHE A 4 -12.69 20.66 -3.87
CA PHE A 4 -11.77 19.76 -3.21
C PHE A 4 -12.38 19.30 -1.87
N TYR A 5 -12.68 18.04 -1.76
CA TYR A 5 -13.26 17.41 -0.58
C TYR A 5 -12.23 16.45 0.00
N TYR A 6 -11.48 16.91 1.02
CA TYR A 6 -10.42 16.12 1.62
C TYR A 6 -10.99 15.02 2.52
N ASP A 7 -10.57 13.77 2.33
CA ASP A 7 -10.97 12.59 3.08
C ASP A 7 -12.49 12.52 3.34
N PRO A 8 -13.33 12.48 2.28
CA PRO A 8 -14.75 12.65 2.42
C PRO A 8 -15.46 11.36 2.85
N SER A 9 -16.55 11.53 3.62
CA SER A 9 -17.49 10.47 3.93
C SER A 9 -18.93 10.91 3.64
N LEU A 10 -19.69 10.08 2.95
CA LEU A 10 -21.11 10.31 2.65
C LEU A 10 -21.99 9.73 3.76
N LEU A 11 -23.05 10.47 4.13
CA LEU A 11 -24.16 10.01 4.93
C LEU A 11 -25.45 10.13 4.13
N PHE A 12 -26.16 9.03 4.00
CA PHE A 12 -27.55 8.99 3.54
C PHE A 12 -28.44 8.94 4.77
N ASP A 13 -29.11 10.05 5.05
CA ASP A 13 -29.94 10.20 6.23
C ASP A 13 -31.31 9.50 6.07
N ASP A 14 -31.96 9.15 7.18
CA ASP A 14 -33.26 8.49 7.18
C ASP A 14 -34.36 9.31 6.52
N ASP A 15 -34.24 10.63 6.43
CA ASP A 15 -35.17 11.52 5.75
C ASP A 15 -34.92 11.65 4.24
N GLY A 16 -33.93 10.90 3.71
CA GLY A 16 -33.57 10.86 2.29
C GLY A 16 -32.64 11.99 1.85
N ARG A 17 -32.18 12.85 2.75
CA ARG A 17 -31.14 13.84 2.47
C ARG A 17 -29.75 13.20 2.48
N VAL A 18 -28.82 13.83 1.78
CA VAL A 18 -27.45 13.34 1.67
C VAL A 18 -26.49 14.42 2.14
N TYR A 19 -25.54 14.01 2.96
CA TYR A 19 -24.51 14.87 3.53
C TYR A 19 -23.13 14.32 3.24
N ILE A 20 -22.13 15.22 3.12
CA ILE A 20 -20.73 14.88 3.03
C ILE A 20 -19.99 15.51 4.21
N ALA A 21 -19.27 14.70 4.99
CA ALA A 21 -18.30 15.17 5.96
C ALA A 21 -16.92 15.15 5.32
N HIS A 22 -16.19 16.26 5.38
CA HIS A 22 -14.89 16.39 4.73
C HIS A 22 -14.02 17.46 5.40
N GLY A 23 -12.72 17.39 5.18
CA GLY A 23 -11.79 18.42 5.63
C GLY A 23 -10.54 17.85 6.31
N ASN A 24 -9.63 18.77 6.62
CA ASN A 24 -8.42 18.55 7.41
C ASN A 24 -8.34 19.65 8.47
N ARG A 25 -8.13 19.30 9.75
CA ARG A 25 -8.21 20.15 10.94
C ARG A 25 -9.62 20.66 11.24
N GLU A 26 -10.34 21.12 10.26
CA GLU A 26 -11.74 21.50 10.33
C GLU A 26 -12.55 20.50 9.54
N ILE A 27 -13.46 19.79 10.19
CA ILE A 27 -14.38 18.89 9.52
C ILE A 27 -15.67 19.64 9.28
N ARG A 28 -16.02 19.74 8.01
CA ARG A 28 -17.25 20.39 7.52
C ARG A 28 -18.29 19.35 7.15
N ILE A 29 -19.54 19.63 7.46
CA ILE A 29 -20.69 18.87 6.96
C ILE A 29 -21.41 19.75 5.96
N THR A 30 -21.54 19.24 4.73
CA THR A 30 -22.23 19.92 3.62
C THR A 30 -23.35 19.06 3.10
N GLU A 31 -24.57 19.60 2.97
CA GLU A 31 -25.72 18.94 2.34
C GLU A 31 -25.55 18.93 0.81
N LEU A 32 -25.81 17.79 0.19
CA LEU A 32 -25.70 17.60 -1.25
C LEU A 32 -27.06 17.54 -1.92
N LEU A 33 -27.08 17.83 -3.22
CA LEU A 33 -28.22 17.48 -4.07
C LEU A 33 -28.44 15.96 -4.03
N PRO A 34 -29.70 15.47 -4.20
CA PRO A 34 -30.00 14.03 -4.15
C PRO A 34 -29.23 13.18 -5.18
N ASP A 35 -28.81 13.78 -6.28
CA ASP A 35 -27.99 13.13 -7.32
C ASP A 35 -26.48 13.22 -7.07
N LEU A 36 -26.07 13.78 -5.93
CA LEU A 36 -24.67 13.97 -5.50
C LEU A 36 -23.82 14.87 -6.42
N SER A 37 -24.46 15.60 -7.34
CA SER A 37 -23.75 16.38 -8.35
C SER A 37 -23.09 17.64 -7.80
N ALA A 38 -23.68 18.24 -6.74
CA ALA A 38 -23.21 19.49 -6.14
C ALA A 38 -23.76 19.67 -4.71
N PRO A 39 -23.21 20.63 -3.91
CA PRO A 39 -23.83 21.10 -2.69
C PRO A 39 -25.24 21.65 -2.95
N LEU A 40 -26.16 21.38 -2.04
CA LEU A 40 -27.53 21.89 -2.12
C LEU A 40 -27.52 23.43 -1.85
N PRO A 41 -27.97 24.26 -2.81
CA PRO A 41 -28.07 25.71 -2.57
C PRO A 41 -28.98 26.05 -1.38
N GLY A 42 -28.42 26.71 -0.36
CA GLY A 42 -29.14 27.04 0.88
C GLY A 42 -29.32 25.84 1.83
N GLY A 43 -28.76 24.69 1.51
CA GLY A 43 -28.69 23.52 2.40
C GLY A 43 -27.71 23.71 3.55
N LEU A 44 -27.58 22.68 4.39
CA LEU A 44 -26.63 22.71 5.50
C LEU A 44 -25.19 22.79 4.96
N ASP A 45 -24.44 23.79 5.47
CA ASP A 45 -23.00 23.90 5.24
C ASP A 45 -22.34 24.55 6.45
N ARG A 46 -21.62 23.73 7.25
CA ARG A 46 -21.01 24.21 8.51
C ARG A 46 -19.77 23.43 8.90
N ILE A 47 -18.91 24.08 9.69
CA ILE A 47 -17.85 23.39 10.44
C ILE A 47 -18.50 22.66 11.63
N ALA A 48 -18.35 21.33 11.66
CA ALA A 48 -18.85 20.49 12.74
C ALA A 48 -17.80 20.27 13.84
N LEU A 49 -16.52 20.12 13.44
CA LEU A 49 -15.38 19.94 14.34
C LEU A 49 -14.24 20.88 13.95
N GLN A 50 -13.52 21.32 14.97
CA GLN A 50 -12.27 22.08 14.80
C GLN A 50 -11.25 21.55 15.78
N ASP A 51 -10.07 21.13 15.27
CA ASP A 51 -9.00 20.61 16.12
C ASP A 51 -8.19 21.74 16.76
N SER A 52 -7.43 21.38 17.79
CA SER A 52 -6.54 22.31 18.47
C SER A 52 -5.42 22.80 17.56
N ALA A 53 -4.74 23.87 17.95
CA ALA A 53 -3.59 24.38 17.21
C ALA A 53 -2.31 23.56 17.44
N ASP A 54 -2.21 22.85 18.58
CA ASP A 54 -1.01 22.10 18.97
C ASP A 54 -1.11 20.62 18.58
N ILE A 55 -1.03 20.38 17.29
CA ILE A 55 -1.15 19.06 16.67
C ILE A 55 -0.04 18.79 15.65
N MET A 56 0.25 17.51 15.45
CA MET A 56 1.07 17.01 14.34
C MET A 56 0.21 16.73 13.10
N LEU A 57 -0.99 16.13 13.30
CA LEU A 57 -1.99 15.85 12.29
C LEU A 57 -3.36 16.23 12.85
N GLY A 58 -4.09 17.13 12.18
CA GLY A 58 -5.45 17.52 12.58
C GLY A 58 -6.48 16.47 12.17
N TYR A 59 -7.72 16.67 12.64
CA TYR A 59 -8.82 15.79 12.25
C TYR A 59 -8.88 15.60 10.75
N GLU A 60 -8.85 14.34 10.30
CA GLU A 60 -9.04 13.93 8.93
C GLU A 60 -9.54 12.48 8.87
N GLY A 61 -9.65 11.88 7.65
CA GLY A 61 -10.10 10.51 7.51
C GLY A 61 -11.51 10.30 8.03
N SER A 62 -12.44 11.17 7.66
CA SER A 62 -13.81 11.16 8.20
C SER A 62 -14.55 9.88 7.86
N HIS A 63 -15.23 9.31 8.87
CA HIS A 63 -16.30 8.34 8.72
C HIS A 63 -17.54 8.86 9.41
N PHE A 64 -18.62 9.06 8.65
CA PHE A 64 -19.82 9.74 9.11
C PHE A 64 -21.02 8.79 9.12
N TYR A 65 -21.64 8.63 10.29
CA TYR A 65 -22.75 7.68 10.49
C TYR A 65 -23.93 8.33 11.22
N GLN A 66 -25.12 7.82 10.92
CA GLN A 66 -26.28 7.92 11.78
C GLN A 66 -26.53 6.54 12.41
N ILE A 67 -26.51 6.47 13.74
CA ILE A 67 -26.68 5.21 14.49
C ILE A 67 -27.65 5.49 15.64
N ASN A 68 -28.75 4.75 15.68
CA ASN A 68 -29.81 4.90 16.70
C ASN A 68 -30.30 6.36 16.86
N GLY A 69 -30.45 7.08 15.75
CA GLY A 69 -30.96 8.45 15.70
C GLY A 69 -29.97 9.53 16.14
N ARG A 70 -28.71 9.20 16.36
CA ARG A 70 -27.62 10.15 16.64
C ARG A 70 -26.58 10.14 15.54
N TYR A 71 -25.87 11.24 15.36
CA TYR A 71 -24.83 11.42 14.34
C TYR A 71 -23.45 11.27 14.94
N TYR A 72 -22.56 10.51 14.28
CA TYR A 72 -21.22 10.20 14.73
C TYR A 72 -20.20 10.52 13.66
N LEU A 73 -19.16 11.27 14.02
CA LEU A 73 -17.98 11.52 13.21
C LEU A 73 -16.78 10.80 13.83
N PHE A 74 -16.22 9.86 13.10
CA PHE A 74 -14.96 9.22 13.45
C PHE A 74 -13.85 9.84 12.61
N ASN A 75 -12.75 10.22 13.25
CA ASN A 75 -11.62 10.88 12.63
C ASN A 75 -10.32 10.41 13.25
N ILE A 76 -9.25 10.43 12.49
CA ILE A 76 -7.89 10.36 13.04
C ILE A 76 -7.47 11.74 13.50
N HIS A 77 -6.63 11.78 14.54
CA HIS A 77 -5.83 12.95 14.86
C HIS A 77 -4.51 12.54 15.53
N TRP A 78 -3.56 13.48 15.60
CA TRP A 78 -2.27 13.25 16.23
C TRP A 78 -1.85 14.50 17.00
N ALA A 79 -2.06 14.49 18.32
CA ALA A 79 -1.61 15.54 19.20
C ALA A 79 -0.07 15.54 19.30
N ARG A 80 0.52 16.72 19.50
CA ARG A 80 1.98 16.85 19.67
C ARG A 80 2.44 16.10 20.92
N GLY A 81 3.48 15.27 20.77
CA GLY A 81 4.04 14.45 21.85
C GLY A 81 3.23 13.20 22.19
N SER A 82 2.21 12.87 21.38
CA SER A 82 1.42 11.64 21.45
C SER A 82 1.67 10.76 20.22
N ILE A 83 0.83 9.76 20.03
CA ILE A 83 0.74 8.92 18.84
C ILE A 83 -0.54 9.27 18.06
N ARG A 84 -0.71 8.70 16.86
CA ARG A 84 -1.99 8.77 16.13
C ARG A 84 -3.09 8.14 16.95
N ALA A 85 -4.22 8.83 17.06
CA ALA A 85 -5.37 8.40 17.84
C ALA A 85 -6.64 8.39 16.98
N GLN A 86 -7.54 7.46 17.27
CA GLN A 86 -8.90 7.46 16.72
C GLN A 86 -9.79 8.29 17.63
N CYS A 87 -10.46 9.27 17.04
CA CYS A 87 -11.46 10.09 17.72
C CYS A 87 -12.86 9.69 17.29
N CYS A 88 -13.81 9.92 18.18
CA CYS A 88 -15.24 9.93 17.91
C CYS A 88 -15.88 11.17 18.51
N HIS A 89 -16.74 11.84 17.73
CA HIS A 89 -17.58 12.93 18.21
C HIS A 89 -19.02 12.66 17.83
N CYS A 90 -19.98 12.96 18.68
CA CYS A 90 -21.40 12.73 18.40
C CYS A 90 -22.27 13.94 18.71
N ALA A 91 -23.39 14.01 18.01
CA ALA A 91 -24.44 15.01 18.20
C ALA A 91 -25.82 14.38 18.02
N ASP A 92 -26.85 14.94 18.66
CA ASP A 92 -28.24 14.49 18.49
C ASP A 92 -28.87 15.04 17.21
N THR A 93 -28.30 16.10 16.64
CA THR A 93 -28.75 16.70 15.37
C THR A 93 -27.55 17.20 14.56
N LEU A 94 -27.70 17.29 13.24
CA LEU A 94 -26.66 17.80 12.33
C LEU A 94 -26.27 19.25 12.60
N THR A 95 -27.15 20.03 13.22
CA THR A 95 -26.91 21.43 13.60
C THR A 95 -26.40 21.55 15.04
N GLY A 96 -26.43 20.48 15.83
CA GLY A 96 -25.98 20.43 17.20
C GLY A 96 -24.47 20.49 17.35
N ALA A 97 -23.99 20.69 18.58
CA ALA A 97 -22.56 20.57 18.89
C ALA A 97 -22.13 19.08 18.84
N PHE A 98 -21.14 18.76 18.05
CA PHE A 98 -20.48 17.48 18.11
C PHE A 98 -19.50 17.46 19.30
N THR A 99 -19.70 16.54 20.23
CA THR A 99 -18.89 16.40 21.44
C THR A 99 -18.30 15.00 21.54
N GLY A 100 -17.08 14.89 22.05
CA GLY A 100 -16.36 13.63 22.17
C GLY A 100 -14.86 13.83 22.31
N GLY A 101 -14.07 12.91 21.76
CA GLY A 101 -12.62 12.94 21.82
C GLY A 101 -11.99 11.61 21.39
N GLU A 102 -10.78 11.36 21.87
CA GLU A 102 -10.04 10.13 21.59
C GLU A 102 -10.75 8.91 22.21
N ILE A 103 -10.92 7.86 21.40
CA ILE A 103 -11.49 6.57 21.80
C ILE A 103 -10.50 5.41 21.66
N VAL A 104 -9.43 5.59 20.84
CA VAL A 104 -8.28 4.70 20.77
C VAL A 104 -7.03 5.57 20.73
N ASN A 105 -6.13 5.34 21.67
CA ASN A 105 -4.78 5.88 21.70
C ASN A 105 -3.86 4.74 22.14
N ASP A 106 -3.67 3.78 21.23
CA ASP A 106 -3.02 2.50 21.48
C ASP A 106 -2.06 2.22 20.33
N ASP A 107 -0.86 1.78 20.63
CA ASP A 107 0.17 1.45 19.66
C ASP A 107 0.26 -0.07 19.35
N VAL A 108 -0.65 -0.87 19.89
CA VAL A 108 -0.85 -2.30 19.57
C VAL A 108 0.51 -3.02 19.40
N ASP A 109 1.35 -2.97 20.43
CA ASP A 109 2.69 -3.59 20.49
C ASP A 109 3.73 -3.06 19.48
N LEU A 110 3.44 -1.95 18.78
CA LEU A 110 4.43 -1.26 17.94
C LEU A 110 4.69 0.16 18.46
N PRO A 111 5.64 0.35 19.40
CA PRO A 111 5.84 1.61 20.11
C PRO A 111 5.97 2.82 19.20
N GLY A 112 5.12 3.83 19.45
CA GLY A 112 5.10 5.08 18.70
C GLY A 112 4.25 5.08 17.43
N TYR A 113 3.62 3.96 17.08
CA TYR A 113 2.77 3.82 15.88
C TYR A 113 1.31 3.55 16.29
N GLY A 114 0.53 4.59 16.49
CA GLY A 114 -0.87 4.46 16.93
C GLY A 114 -1.78 3.85 15.88
N ALA A 115 -2.70 2.99 16.33
CA ALA A 115 -3.77 2.44 15.50
C ALA A 115 -4.92 3.45 15.40
N ALA A 116 -5.22 3.90 14.17
CA ALA A 116 -6.23 4.94 13.96
C ALA A 116 -6.73 4.96 12.50
N GLN A 117 -7.61 5.89 12.22
CA GLN A 117 -8.26 6.16 10.93
C GLN A 117 -9.05 4.96 10.42
N GLY A 118 -10.31 4.96 10.75
CA GLY A 118 -11.24 3.96 10.25
C GLY A 118 -12.67 4.18 10.75
N GLY A 119 -13.52 3.26 10.36
CA GLY A 119 -14.93 3.29 10.63
C GLY A 119 -15.41 2.11 11.46
N VAL A 120 -16.69 2.11 11.75
CA VAL A 120 -17.35 1.06 12.52
C VAL A 120 -18.10 0.09 11.64
N VAL A 121 -18.16 -1.16 12.06
CA VAL A 121 -18.93 -2.22 11.42
C VAL A 121 -19.67 -3.02 12.49
N GLN A 122 -20.92 -3.40 12.21
CA GLN A 122 -21.69 -4.33 13.02
C GLN A 122 -21.81 -5.66 12.31
N THR A 123 -21.53 -6.75 13.03
CA THR A 123 -21.79 -8.11 12.51
C THR A 123 -23.28 -8.42 12.49
N PRO A 124 -23.72 -9.45 11.76
CA PRO A 124 -25.12 -9.88 11.78
C PRO A 124 -25.63 -10.26 13.18
N GLU A 125 -24.75 -10.67 14.07
CA GLU A 125 -25.02 -11.03 15.47
C GLU A 125 -25.09 -9.80 16.40
N GLY A 126 -24.85 -8.59 15.85
CA GLY A 126 -24.94 -7.35 16.61
C GLY A 126 -23.65 -6.93 17.33
N VAL A 127 -22.52 -7.62 17.09
CA VAL A 127 -21.22 -7.25 17.66
C VAL A 127 -20.60 -6.11 16.84
N TRP A 128 -20.07 -5.11 17.53
CA TRP A 128 -19.43 -3.96 16.89
C TRP A 128 -17.92 -4.04 16.90
N TYR A 129 -17.32 -3.57 15.81
CA TYR A 129 -15.88 -3.43 15.66
C TYR A 129 -15.53 -2.09 15.03
N LEU A 130 -14.33 -1.58 15.35
CA LEU A 130 -13.61 -0.58 14.57
C LEU A 130 -12.64 -1.30 13.64
N MET A 131 -12.63 -0.92 12.37
CA MET A 131 -11.61 -1.30 11.41
C MET A 131 -10.67 -0.12 11.23
N LEU A 132 -9.49 -0.21 11.79
CA LEU A 132 -8.45 0.82 11.80
C LEU A 132 -7.26 0.37 10.96
N PHE A 133 -6.21 1.19 10.89
CA PHE A 133 -4.90 0.75 10.44
C PHE A 133 -3.79 1.22 11.37
N GLN A 134 -2.64 0.57 11.26
CA GLN A 134 -1.39 0.96 11.90
C GLN A 134 -0.29 0.96 10.84
N ASP A 135 0.60 1.96 10.85
CA ASP A 135 1.75 2.01 9.93
C ASP A 135 2.87 1.09 10.44
N HIS A 136 3.27 0.12 9.62
CA HIS A 136 4.31 -0.87 9.90
C HIS A 136 5.55 -0.62 9.02
N GLY A 137 6.07 0.60 9.00
CA GLY A 137 7.23 0.93 8.18
C GLY A 137 7.04 0.58 6.71
N ALA A 138 8.04 -0.04 6.09
CA ALA A 138 7.98 -0.42 4.67
C ALA A 138 6.99 -1.55 4.35
N GLU A 139 6.46 -2.25 5.33
CA GLU A 139 5.33 -3.18 5.16
C GLU A 139 4.03 -2.46 4.81
N GLY A 140 3.94 -1.18 5.19
CA GLY A 140 2.83 -0.30 4.90
C GLY A 140 1.77 -0.26 5.99
N ARG A 141 0.54 0.08 5.61
CA ARG A 141 -0.60 0.17 6.52
C ARG A 141 -1.22 -1.18 6.73
N MET A 142 -1.11 -1.69 7.95
CA MET A 142 -1.68 -2.96 8.37
C MET A 142 -3.07 -2.73 8.99
N PRO A 143 -4.10 -3.48 8.56
CA PRO A 143 -5.42 -3.36 9.16
C PRO A 143 -5.42 -3.86 10.60
N VAL A 144 -6.11 -3.12 11.46
CA VAL A 144 -6.32 -3.46 12.87
C VAL A 144 -7.81 -3.56 13.13
N LEU A 145 -8.26 -4.69 13.64
CA LEU A 145 -9.65 -4.89 14.06
C LEU A 145 -9.75 -4.72 15.58
N ALA A 146 -10.45 -3.70 16.03
CA ALA A 146 -10.64 -3.41 17.45
C ALA A 146 -12.09 -3.74 17.88
N PRO A 147 -12.33 -4.51 18.95
CA PRO A 147 -13.66 -4.70 19.50
C PRO A 147 -14.20 -3.39 20.04
N MET A 148 -15.50 -3.16 19.95
CA MET A 148 -16.14 -1.95 20.40
C MET A 148 -17.46 -2.26 21.08
N VAL A 149 -17.77 -1.55 22.15
CA VAL A 149 -19.06 -1.59 22.83
C VAL A 149 -19.66 -0.19 22.92
N TRP A 150 -20.98 -0.10 23.07
CA TRP A 150 -21.65 1.16 23.26
C TRP A 150 -21.97 1.38 24.73
N GLU A 151 -21.46 2.46 25.31
CA GLU A 151 -21.78 2.87 26.70
C GLU A 151 -22.45 4.24 26.68
N ASN A 152 -23.69 4.29 27.17
CA ASN A 152 -24.51 5.52 27.16
C ASN A 152 -24.63 6.21 25.78
N GLY A 153 -24.63 5.40 24.71
CA GLY A 153 -24.71 5.92 23.36
C GLY A 153 -23.39 6.52 22.82
N PHE A 154 -22.26 6.18 23.42
CA PHE A 154 -20.93 6.57 22.96
C PHE A 154 -20.03 5.33 22.80
N PRO A 155 -19.15 5.26 21.77
CA PRO A 155 -18.30 4.10 21.57
C PRO A 155 -17.20 4.02 22.63
N CYS A 156 -17.03 2.82 23.20
CA CYS A 156 -15.97 2.46 24.12
C CYS A 156 -15.17 1.31 23.54
N VAL A 157 -13.86 1.46 23.47
CA VAL A 157 -12.94 0.47 22.89
C VAL A 157 -12.09 -0.11 24.01
N PRO A 158 -12.27 -1.39 24.35
CA PRO A 158 -11.38 -2.08 25.29
C PRO A 158 -9.97 -2.25 24.66
N PRO A 159 -8.95 -2.64 25.45
CA PRO A 159 -7.62 -2.96 24.91
C PRO A 159 -7.71 -3.87 23.69
N ILE A 160 -6.99 -3.51 22.64
CA ILE A 160 -7.02 -4.25 21.36
C ILE A 160 -6.24 -5.56 21.53
N PRO A 161 -6.86 -6.72 21.34
CA PRO A 161 -6.16 -7.99 21.49
C PRO A 161 -5.30 -8.29 20.24
N GLU A 162 -4.16 -8.95 20.42
CA GLU A 162 -3.32 -9.41 19.30
C GLU A 162 -4.05 -10.38 18.36
N THR A 163 -4.96 -11.16 18.89
CA THR A 163 -5.70 -12.19 18.14
C THR A 163 -7.15 -12.27 18.55
N PHE A 164 -8.00 -12.64 17.60
CA PHE A 164 -9.42 -12.93 17.84
C PHE A 164 -9.70 -14.42 17.62
N ALA A 165 -10.54 -14.99 18.46
CA ALA A 165 -11.20 -16.25 18.12
C ALA A 165 -12.21 -15.95 17.00
N CYS A 166 -11.99 -16.50 15.82
CA CYS A 166 -12.89 -16.38 14.68
C CYS A 166 -13.49 -17.74 14.35
N GLU A 167 -14.82 -17.85 14.38
CA GLU A 167 -15.52 -19.02 13.85
C GLU A 167 -15.58 -18.86 12.33
N GLY A 168 -14.86 -19.70 11.60
CA GLY A 168 -14.85 -19.62 10.15
C GLY A 168 -13.85 -20.56 9.50
N LYS A 169 -13.86 -20.61 8.18
CA LYS A 169 -12.83 -21.31 7.42
C LYS A 169 -11.55 -20.48 7.45
N PRO A 170 -10.37 -21.12 7.57
CA PRO A 170 -9.11 -20.42 7.38
C PRO A 170 -9.13 -19.63 6.07
N ALA A 171 -8.75 -18.36 6.12
CA ALA A 171 -8.60 -17.56 4.91
C ALA A 171 -7.51 -18.17 4.03
N ALA A 172 -7.69 -18.11 2.71
CA ALA A 172 -6.63 -18.46 1.79
C ALA A 172 -5.47 -17.44 1.97
N PRO A 173 -4.22 -17.87 1.85
CA PRO A 173 -3.09 -16.94 1.85
C PRO A 173 -3.28 -15.86 0.77
N LEU A 174 -2.90 -14.62 1.08
CA LEU A 174 -2.91 -13.52 0.13
C LEU A 174 -1.60 -13.43 -0.68
N TYR A 175 -0.89 -14.53 -0.78
CA TYR A 175 0.32 -14.73 -1.59
C TYR A 175 0.32 -16.15 -2.14
N SER A 176 0.95 -16.38 -3.27
CA SER A 176 1.07 -17.72 -3.85
C SER A 176 2.24 -17.83 -4.80
N ASP A 177 2.73 -19.06 -4.93
CA ASP A 177 3.50 -19.46 -6.09
C ASP A 177 2.67 -19.31 -7.37
N ASP A 178 3.35 -19.06 -8.49
CA ASP A 178 2.72 -19.01 -9.80
C ASP A 178 3.71 -19.49 -10.87
N SER A 179 3.33 -20.49 -11.64
CA SER A 179 4.16 -20.94 -12.77
C SER A 179 4.32 -19.87 -13.85
N LEU A 180 3.38 -18.91 -13.89
CA LEU A 180 3.25 -17.87 -14.91
C LEU A 180 3.01 -18.42 -16.34
N ARG A 181 2.57 -19.70 -16.47
CA ARG A 181 2.37 -20.41 -17.73
C ARG A 181 0.90 -20.59 -18.13
N SER A 182 -0.01 -20.18 -17.28
CA SER A 182 -1.45 -20.37 -17.49
C SER A 182 -2.23 -19.07 -17.28
N ALA A 183 -3.14 -18.76 -18.21
CA ALA A 183 -4.08 -17.67 -18.06
C ALA A 183 -5.42 -18.17 -17.47
N PRO A 184 -6.17 -17.35 -16.72
CA PRO A 184 -5.77 -16.03 -16.24
C PRO A 184 -4.69 -16.10 -15.17
N LEU A 185 -3.91 -15.03 -15.00
CA LEU A 185 -3.01 -14.90 -13.86
C LEU A 185 -3.80 -14.90 -12.55
N SER A 186 -3.17 -15.32 -11.45
CA SER A 186 -3.78 -15.24 -10.12
C SER A 186 -4.26 -13.82 -9.81
N PRO A 187 -5.45 -13.63 -9.17
CA PRO A 187 -5.94 -12.31 -8.75
C PRO A 187 -5.06 -11.66 -7.67
N LEU A 188 -4.07 -12.36 -7.12
CA LEU A 188 -3.07 -11.82 -6.20
C LEU A 188 -2.05 -10.93 -6.93
N TRP A 189 -1.92 -11.06 -8.25
CA TRP A 189 -1.13 -10.17 -9.06
C TRP A 189 -1.87 -8.85 -9.31
N GLN A 190 -1.13 -7.76 -9.24
CA GLN A 190 -1.64 -6.41 -9.48
C GLN A 190 -0.65 -5.66 -10.36
N TRP A 191 -1.16 -5.04 -11.42
CA TRP A 191 -0.38 -4.12 -12.23
C TRP A 191 -0.11 -2.83 -11.46
N ASN A 192 1.08 -2.26 -11.63
CA ASN A 192 1.40 -0.97 -11.02
C ASN A 192 0.70 0.21 -11.71
N HIS A 193 0.44 0.08 -13.01
CA HIS A 193 -0.30 1.03 -13.84
C HIS A 193 -1.44 0.32 -14.58
N GLU A 194 -2.25 1.06 -15.30
CA GLU A 194 -3.12 0.49 -16.34
C GLU A 194 -2.24 -0.27 -17.35
N PRO A 195 -2.38 -1.58 -17.50
CA PRO A 195 -1.46 -2.35 -18.32
C PRO A 195 -1.66 -2.08 -19.82
N HIS A 196 -0.59 -2.07 -20.57
CA HIS A 196 -0.65 -2.13 -22.02
C HIS A 196 -0.73 -3.60 -22.44
N GLU A 197 -1.95 -4.10 -22.63
CA GLU A 197 -2.25 -5.53 -22.84
C GLU A 197 -1.54 -6.14 -24.07
N ASP A 198 -1.37 -5.39 -25.15
CA ASP A 198 -0.66 -5.82 -26.37
C ASP A 198 0.82 -6.19 -26.11
N TYR A 199 1.37 -5.75 -24.99
CA TYR A 199 2.75 -5.97 -24.59
C TYR A 199 2.90 -7.03 -23.50
N VAL A 200 1.81 -7.74 -23.17
CA VAL A 200 1.77 -8.80 -22.17
C VAL A 200 1.20 -10.07 -22.78
N ALA A 201 1.87 -11.21 -22.57
CA ALA A 201 1.33 -12.49 -23.02
C ALA A 201 1.69 -13.62 -22.04
N VAL A 202 0.68 -14.35 -21.58
CA VAL A 202 0.89 -15.63 -20.89
C VAL A 202 1.06 -16.72 -21.93
N THR A 203 2.20 -17.41 -21.89
CA THR A 203 2.58 -18.44 -22.84
C THR A 203 2.93 -19.75 -22.12
N PRO A 204 3.02 -20.89 -22.81
CA PRO A 204 3.51 -22.12 -22.18
C PRO A 204 4.93 -22.02 -21.62
N ALA A 205 5.75 -21.06 -22.08
CA ALA A 205 7.08 -20.82 -21.54
C ALA A 205 7.06 -19.94 -20.27
N GLY A 206 6.02 -19.14 -20.08
CA GLY A 206 5.87 -18.20 -18.96
C GLY A 206 5.16 -16.91 -19.36
N LEU A 207 5.15 -15.95 -18.46
CA LEU A 207 4.68 -14.59 -18.69
C LEU A 207 5.72 -13.83 -19.52
N ARG A 208 5.36 -13.43 -20.71
CA ARG A 208 6.18 -12.55 -21.54
C ARG A 208 5.78 -11.11 -21.33
N LEU A 209 6.75 -10.29 -20.94
CA LEU A 209 6.64 -8.84 -20.91
C LEU A 209 7.48 -8.26 -22.05
N THR A 210 6.86 -7.44 -22.88
CA THR A 210 7.51 -6.75 -24.00
C THR A 210 7.61 -5.27 -23.67
N THR A 211 8.72 -4.64 -23.98
CA THR A 211 8.90 -3.19 -23.74
C THR A 211 8.09 -2.38 -24.74
N ASP A 212 7.20 -1.53 -24.24
CA ASP A 212 6.26 -0.74 -25.04
C ASP A 212 6.86 0.61 -25.48
N ARG A 213 7.78 1.15 -24.70
CA ARG A 213 8.42 2.46 -24.92
C ARG A 213 9.78 2.55 -24.24
N VAL A 214 10.51 3.61 -24.56
CA VAL A 214 11.76 3.98 -23.88
C VAL A 214 11.42 4.78 -22.61
N VAL A 215 12.03 4.39 -21.49
CA VAL A 215 11.86 5.01 -20.17
C VAL A 215 13.21 5.26 -19.51
N THR A 216 13.23 6.09 -18.47
CA THR A 216 14.46 6.40 -17.72
C THR A 216 14.64 5.57 -16.47
N GLY A 217 13.59 4.87 -16.01
CA GLY A 217 13.62 4.06 -14.80
C GLY A 217 12.38 3.20 -14.63
N LEU A 218 12.41 2.42 -13.58
CA LEU A 218 11.40 1.42 -13.25
C LEU A 218 10.00 2.02 -13.06
N GLU A 219 9.89 3.20 -12.45
CA GLU A 219 8.61 3.84 -12.13
C GLU A 219 7.77 4.13 -13.38
N GLN A 220 8.43 4.32 -14.51
CA GLN A 220 7.79 4.60 -15.78
C GLN A 220 7.43 3.33 -16.58
N SER A 221 7.83 2.16 -16.08
CA SER A 221 7.52 0.86 -16.69
C SER A 221 6.07 0.49 -16.41
N VAL A 222 5.21 0.61 -17.43
CA VAL A 222 3.76 0.40 -17.30
C VAL A 222 3.42 -1.03 -16.89
N ASN A 223 4.03 -2.01 -17.58
CA ASN A 223 3.75 -3.42 -17.35
C ASN A 223 4.64 -4.00 -16.23
N THR A 224 4.66 -3.36 -15.05
CA THR A 224 5.26 -3.92 -13.84
C THR A 224 4.19 -4.68 -13.06
N LEU A 225 4.35 -6.00 -12.97
CA LEU A 225 3.41 -6.91 -12.33
C LEU A 225 3.87 -7.21 -10.91
N THR A 226 3.02 -6.98 -9.91
CA THR A 226 3.43 -7.01 -8.52
C THR A 226 2.56 -7.91 -7.65
N GLN A 227 3.14 -8.47 -6.57
CA GLN A 227 2.42 -9.01 -5.41
C GLN A 227 2.81 -8.22 -4.16
N ARG A 228 1.96 -8.25 -3.13
CA ARG A 228 2.29 -7.66 -1.82
C ARG A 228 3.36 -8.48 -1.12
N THR A 229 4.17 -7.82 -0.29
CA THR A 229 5.00 -8.50 0.71
C THR A 229 4.13 -8.84 1.92
N PHE A 230 4.39 -10.01 2.53
CA PHE A 230 3.64 -10.49 3.68
C PHE A 230 4.56 -11.06 4.75
N GLY A 231 4.16 -10.82 6.01
CA GLY A 231 4.84 -11.31 7.19
C GLY A 231 6.16 -10.59 7.47
N ASN A 232 6.72 -10.89 8.62
CA ASN A 232 7.95 -10.26 9.09
C ASN A 232 9.16 -10.53 8.19
N GLN A 233 9.17 -11.66 7.48
CA GLN A 233 10.17 -12.01 6.48
C GLN A 233 9.50 -12.78 5.34
N CYS A 234 9.87 -12.44 4.11
CA CYS A 234 9.43 -13.17 2.93
C CYS A 234 10.53 -13.17 1.87
N ALA A 235 10.45 -14.16 0.98
CA ALA A 235 11.39 -14.30 -0.13
C ALA A 235 10.65 -14.73 -1.40
N MET A 236 11.01 -14.13 -2.51
CA MET A 236 10.45 -14.46 -3.83
C MET A 236 11.55 -14.78 -4.82
N GLU A 237 11.28 -15.77 -5.66
CA GLU A 237 12.21 -16.21 -6.69
C GLU A 237 11.50 -16.25 -8.04
N VAL A 238 12.25 -16.04 -9.11
CA VAL A 238 11.74 -16.16 -10.47
C VAL A 238 12.86 -16.57 -11.43
N THR A 239 12.52 -17.35 -12.44
CA THR A 239 13.40 -17.64 -13.58
C THR A 239 13.06 -16.69 -14.73
N ILE A 240 14.08 -16.10 -15.35
CA ILE A 240 13.94 -15.13 -16.44
C ILE A 240 14.70 -15.65 -17.67
N ASP A 241 14.05 -15.65 -18.82
CA ASP A 241 14.69 -15.81 -20.13
C ASP A 241 14.69 -14.46 -20.86
N ALA A 242 15.89 -13.92 -21.05
CA ALA A 242 16.17 -12.62 -21.65
C ALA A 242 16.60 -12.71 -23.14
N GLN A 243 16.49 -13.89 -23.77
CA GLN A 243 16.99 -14.12 -25.14
C GLN A 243 16.46 -13.10 -26.16
N ALA A 244 15.22 -12.65 -26.00
CA ALA A 244 14.56 -11.71 -26.91
C ALA A 244 14.71 -10.23 -26.52
N MET A 245 15.49 -9.92 -25.48
CA MET A 245 15.81 -8.54 -25.10
C MET A 245 16.68 -7.86 -26.14
N LYS A 246 16.54 -6.55 -26.28
CA LYS A 246 17.38 -5.67 -27.10
C LYS A 246 18.44 -4.96 -26.25
N PRO A 247 19.52 -4.42 -26.85
CA PRO A 247 20.46 -3.57 -26.13
C PRO A 247 19.76 -2.38 -25.46
N GLY A 248 19.97 -2.23 -24.14
CA GLY A 248 19.32 -1.22 -23.30
C GLY A 248 18.07 -1.69 -22.58
N ASP A 249 17.68 -2.97 -22.73
CA ASP A 249 16.58 -3.56 -21.97
C ASP A 249 17.04 -4.05 -20.60
N TYR A 250 16.14 -3.98 -19.62
CA TYR A 250 16.29 -4.48 -18.26
C TYR A 250 15.06 -5.32 -17.90
N ALA A 251 15.27 -6.52 -17.38
CA ALA A 251 14.20 -7.39 -16.88
C ALA A 251 14.61 -8.03 -15.55
N GLY A 252 13.72 -8.08 -14.59
CA GLY A 252 14.13 -8.55 -13.26
C GLY A 252 13.05 -8.59 -12.19
N LEU A 253 13.54 -8.68 -10.95
CA LEU A 253 12.80 -8.51 -9.71
C LEU A 253 13.08 -7.15 -9.10
N CYS A 254 12.06 -6.52 -8.51
CA CYS A 254 12.22 -5.30 -7.74
C CYS A 254 11.49 -5.36 -6.39
N ALA A 255 12.08 -4.71 -5.40
CA ALA A 255 11.38 -4.23 -4.22
C ALA A 255 10.79 -2.87 -4.57
N PHE A 256 9.49 -2.81 -4.83
CA PHE A 256 8.84 -1.67 -5.46
C PHE A 256 8.16 -0.78 -4.43
N MET A 257 8.70 0.39 -4.26
CA MET A 257 8.15 1.53 -3.49
C MET A 257 8.91 2.79 -3.89
N GLY A 258 8.68 3.94 -3.25
CA GLY A 258 9.34 5.20 -3.60
C GLY A 258 10.87 5.15 -3.60
N CYS A 259 11.47 4.39 -2.66
CA CYS A 259 12.91 4.11 -2.59
C CYS A 259 13.23 2.70 -3.09
N TYR A 260 12.85 2.35 -4.28
CA TYR A 260 12.97 1.01 -4.82
C TYR A 260 14.41 0.51 -4.99
N ALA A 261 14.55 -0.82 -5.02
CA ALA A 261 15.74 -1.48 -5.55
C ALA A 261 15.32 -2.61 -6.52
N GLN A 262 16.17 -2.88 -7.50
CA GLN A 262 15.91 -3.90 -8.51
C GLN A 262 17.19 -4.66 -8.84
N LEU A 263 17.07 -5.98 -9.01
CA LEU A 263 18.08 -6.82 -9.62
C LEU A 263 17.57 -7.25 -10.99
N ALA A 264 18.30 -6.90 -12.02
CA ALA A 264 17.96 -7.13 -13.41
C ALA A 264 19.01 -7.93 -14.17
N ILE A 265 18.56 -8.77 -15.11
CA ILE A 265 19.35 -9.10 -16.29
C ILE A 265 19.16 -7.96 -17.29
N THR A 266 20.25 -7.49 -17.88
CA THR A 266 20.24 -6.44 -18.91
C THR A 266 21.05 -6.90 -20.10
N ARG A 267 20.76 -6.33 -21.26
CA ARG A 267 21.49 -6.59 -22.50
C ARG A 267 22.15 -5.31 -23.00
N ASP A 268 23.39 -5.44 -23.44
CA ASP A 268 24.10 -4.40 -24.21
C ASP A 268 24.72 -5.01 -25.47
N GLU A 269 25.54 -4.24 -26.18
CA GLU A 269 26.19 -4.67 -27.41
C GLU A 269 27.19 -5.82 -27.20
N SER A 270 27.72 -5.96 -25.98
CA SER A 270 28.69 -6.98 -25.62
C SER A 270 28.06 -8.29 -25.12
N GLY A 271 26.76 -8.30 -24.85
CA GLY A 271 26.01 -9.44 -24.33
C GLY A 271 25.12 -9.13 -23.13
N PHE A 272 24.98 -10.11 -22.23
CA PHE A 272 24.18 -9.95 -21.01
C PHE A 272 25.03 -9.55 -19.81
N ALA A 273 24.40 -8.83 -18.87
CA ALA A 273 24.98 -8.49 -17.58
C ALA A 273 23.90 -8.58 -16.49
N LEU A 274 24.31 -8.80 -15.24
CA LEU A 274 23.46 -8.56 -14.07
C LEU A 274 23.73 -7.15 -13.55
N SER A 275 22.67 -6.45 -13.19
CA SER A 275 22.71 -5.07 -12.74
C SER A 275 21.83 -4.88 -11.50
N LEU A 276 22.41 -4.38 -10.42
CA LEU A 276 21.70 -3.93 -9.24
C LEU A 276 21.55 -2.42 -9.29
N ILE A 277 20.32 -1.94 -9.34
CA ILE A 277 19.98 -0.52 -9.38
C ILE A 277 19.15 -0.19 -8.16
N SER A 278 19.42 0.92 -7.50
CA SER A 278 18.59 1.39 -6.39
C SER A 278 18.42 2.91 -6.39
N ARG A 279 17.28 3.31 -5.84
CA ARG A 279 16.93 4.69 -5.51
C ARG A 279 16.87 4.80 -4.00
N ILE A 280 17.75 5.60 -3.41
CA ILE A 280 17.82 5.79 -1.96
C ILE A 280 16.83 6.89 -1.57
N ALA A 281 16.05 6.67 -0.50
CA ALA A 281 15.22 7.72 0.06
C ALA A 281 16.07 8.69 0.90
N SER A 282 15.66 9.96 0.94
CA SER A 282 16.14 10.88 1.95
C SER A 282 15.72 10.39 3.35
N ASP A 283 16.53 10.64 4.37
CA ASP A 283 16.34 10.21 5.77
C ASP A 283 15.10 10.81 6.47
N GLN A 284 14.17 11.42 5.76
CA GLN A 284 12.96 11.99 6.34
C GLN A 284 11.78 11.02 6.15
N PRO A 285 11.45 10.20 7.16
CA PRO A 285 10.19 9.47 7.19
C PRO A 285 9.05 10.51 7.14
N TYR A 286 7.93 10.20 6.55
CA TYR A 286 6.79 11.12 6.36
C TYR A 286 7.03 12.31 5.40
N ALA A 287 8.12 12.34 4.64
CA ALA A 287 8.25 13.31 3.57
C ALA A 287 7.18 13.05 2.50
N ILE A 288 6.40 14.10 2.14
CA ILE A 288 5.38 14.01 1.10
C ILE A 288 6.01 14.15 -0.30
N ALA A 289 7.17 14.81 -0.38
CA ALA A 289 7.87 15.02 -1.65
C ALA A 289 8.58 13.72 -2.09
N PRO A 290 8.55 13.37 -3.38
CA PRO A 290 9.35 12.28 -3.92
C PRO A 290 10.84 12.52 -3.63
N SER A 291 11.60 11.43 -3.46
CA SER A 291 13.05 11.52 -3.35
C SER A 291 13.60 12.23 -4.59
N GLU A 292 14.41 13.24 -4.41
CA GLU A 292 15.09 13.93 -5.53
C GLU A 292 16.26 13.10 -6.09
N GLU A 293 16.65 12.01 -5.39
CA GLU A 293 17.71 11.14 -5.87
C GLU A 293 17.28 10.33 -7.08
N MET A 294 18.06 10.42 -8.13
CA MET A 294 17.89 9.57 -9.30
C MET A 294 18.35 8.14 -8.99
N PRO A 295 17.69 7.13 -9.57
CA PRO A 295 18.16 5.75 -9.43
C PRO A 295 19.58 5.61 -10.00
N ALA A 296 20.42 4.86 -9.29
CA ALA A 296 21.80 4.64 -9.69
C ALA A 296 22.13 3.15 -9.77
N GLU A 297 22.89 2.78 -10.81
CA GLU A 297 23.46 1.44 -10.92
C GLU A 297 24.57 1.30 -9.88
N ARG A 298 24.40 0.40 -8.91
CA ARG A 298 25.35 0.14 -7.82
C ARG A 298 26.36 -0.92 -8.19
N ILE A 299 25.90 -1.95 -8.89
CA ILE A 299 26.73 -3.08 -9.30
C ILE A 299 26.32 -3.48 -10.71
N ARG A 300 27.32 -3.79 -11.55
CA ARG A 300 27.14 -4.42 -12.85
C ARG A 300 28.30 -5.37 -13.13
N PHE A 301 27.98 -6.56 -13.63
CA PHE A 301 29.00 -7.51 -14.10
C PHE A 301 28.47 -8.38 -15.24
N PRO A 302 29.36 -8.86 -16.15
CA PRO A 302 28.97 -9.70 -17.27
C PRO A 302 28.29 -11.00 -16.82
N TRP A 303 27.26 -11.41 -17.57
CA TRP A 303 26.54 -12.66 -17.37
C TRP A 303 26.57 -13.47 -18.67
N ALA A 304 26.99 -14.74 -18.58
CA ALA A 304 27.28 -15.53 -19.80
C ALA A 304 26.04 -16.17 -20.44
N SER A 305 24.89 -16.13 -19.76
CA SER A 305 23.63 -16.78 -20.19
C SER A 305 22.55 -15.76 -20.48
N SER A 306 21.63 -16.07 -21.40
CA SER A 306 20.38 -15.33 -21.54
C SER A 306 19.37 -15.66 -20.45
N SER A 307 19.61 -16.69 -19.64
CA SER A 307 18.71 -17.09 -18.57
C SER A 307 19.36 -16.87 -17.20
N VAL A 308 18.53 -16.46 -16.24
CA VAL A 308 18.93 -16.27 -14.84
C VAL A 308 17.78 -16.60 -13.91
N ARG A 309 18.10 -17.14 -12.71
CA ARG A 309 17.15 -17.26 -11.61
C ARG A 309 17.55 -16.23 -10.56
N LEU A 310 16.61 -15.37 -10.19
CA LEU A 310 16.77 -14.27 -9.24
C LEU A 310 15.94 -14.51 -8.00
N ARG A 311 16.38 -13.95 -6.86
CA ARG A 311 15.66 -13.96 -5.59
C ARG A 311 15.74 -12.59 -4.93
N ALA A 312 14.63 -12.15 -4.31
CA ALA A 312 14.57 -11.02 -3.40
C ALA A 312 14.12 -11.53 -2.02
N ARG A 313 14.83 -11.13 -0.97
CA ARG A 313 14.55 -11.49 0.42
C ARG A 313 14.28 -10.23 1.23
N PHE A 314 13.14 -10.19 1.90
CA PHE A 314 12.69 -9.04 2.69
C PHE A 314 12.78 -9.36 4.19
N ASP A 315 13.16 -8.35 4.98
CA ASP A 315 13.17 -8.41 6.45
C ASP A 315 12.55 -7.13 7.01
N PHE A 316 11.32 -7.23 7.52
CA PHE A 316 10.56 -6.15 8.14
C PHE A 316 10.60 -6.20 9.67
N ARG A 317 11.18 -7.24 10.27
CA ARG A 317 11.24 -7.41 11.73
C ARG A 317 11.80 -6.18 12.42
N GLN A 318 11.08 -5.69 13.44
CA GLN A 318 11.50 -4.52 14.22
C GLN A 318 11.84 -3.30 13.34
N LEU A 319 11.05 -3.08 12.27
CA LEU A 319 11.23 -1.99 11.31
C LEU A 319 12.62 -1.96 10.65
N ARG A 320 13.25 -3.13 10.48
CA ARG A 320 14.49 -3.24 9.70
C ARG A 320 14.29 -2.78 8.28
N ASP A 321 13.15 -3.13 7.68
CA ASP A 321 12.73 -2.65 6.38
C ASP A 321 13.86 -2.75 5.35
N GLN A 322 14.28 -3.98 5.05
CA GLN A 322 15.40 -4.25 4.16
C GLN A 322 15.04 -5.27 3.09
N VAL A 323 15.68 -5.14 1.95
CA VAL A 323 15.68 -6.17 0.91
C VAL A 323 17.12 -6.51 0.52
N CYS A 324 17.40 -7.82 0.42
CA CYS A 324 18.61 -8.37 -0.17
C CYS A 324 18.26 -9.08 -1.46
N PHE A 325 19.16 -9.04 -2.44
CA PHE A 325 19.00 -9.72 -3.70
C PHE A 325 20.04 -10.81 -3.88
N ASP A 326 19.61 -11.91 -4.54
CA ASP A 326 20.49 -13.01 -4.89
C ASP A 326 20.25 -13.44 -6.34
N PHE A 327 21.26 -14.06 -6.94
CA PHE A 327 21.17 -14.78 -8.20
C PHE A 327 21.67 -16.21 -8.02
N TRP A 328 21.10 -17.14 -8.81
CA TRP A 328 21.49 -18.54 -8.78
C TRP A 328 22.69 -18.78 -9.67
N ARG A 329 23.75 -19.38 -9.12
CA ARG A 329 24.98 -19.72 -9.85
C ARG A 329 25.62 -20.96 -9.27
N ASP A 330 26.02 -21.90 -10.13
CA ASP A 330 26.78 -23.10 -9.77
C ASP A 330 26.14 -23.89 -8.61
N GLY A 331 24.80 -24.06 -8.65
CA GLY A 331 24.07 -24.86 -7.65
C GLY A 331 23.79 -24.15 -6.33
N ARG A 332 24.04 -22.84 -6.22
CA ARG A 332 23.82 -22.05 -4.99
C ARG A 332 23.31 -20.63 -5.26
N TRP A 333 22.70 -20.05 -4.26
CA TRP A 333 22.39 -18.63 -4.23
C TRP A 333 23.64 -17.81 -3.89
N VAL A 334 23.85 -16.74 -4.63
CA VAL A 334 24.95 -15.78 -4.42
C VAL A 334 24.34 -14.41 -4.20
N GLU A 335 24.56 -13.84 -3.01
CA GLU A 335 24.09 -12.50 -2.68
C GLU A 335 24.83 -11.44 -3.50
N ILE A 336 24.12 -10.38 -3.88
CA ILE A 336 24.65 -9.26 -4.64
C ILE A 336 24.35 -7.93 -3.97
N GLY A 337 25.41 -7.18 -3.67
CA GLY A 337 25.33 -5.87 -3.03
C GLY A 337 25.02 -5.95 -1.54
N GLU A 338 24.89 -4.77 -0.95
CA GLU A 338 24.49 -4.61 0.44
C GLU A 338 22.95 -4.59 0.56
N PRO A 339 22.40 -4.91 1.75
CA PRO A 339 20.98 -4.77 2.01
C PRO A 339 20.50 -3.35 1.69
N HIS A 340 19.43 -3.24 0.91
CA HIS A 340 18.83 -1.96 0.58
C HIS A 340 17.75 -1.60 1.61
N LYS A 341 17.86 -0.41 2.22
CA LYS A 341 16.86 0.10 3.17
C LYS A 341 15.61 0.57 2.42
N LEU A 342 14.48 0.04 2.83
CA LEU A 342 13.14 0.46 2.42
C LEU A 342 12.64 1.50 3.43
N VAL A 343 12.07 2.60 2.98
CA VAL A 343 11.63 3.68 3.86
C VAL A 343 10.15 3.97 3.61
N TYR A 344 9.35 3.91 4.66
CA TYR A 344 7.96 4.35 4.62
C TYR A 344 7.87 5.84 4.30
N ARG A 345 6.96 6.17 3.39
CA ARG A 345 6.70 7.56 2.99
C ARG A 345 5.21 7.76 2.72
N LEU A 346 4.74 8.97 2.93
CA LEU A 346 3.33 9.32 2.66
C LEU A 346 2.99 9.36 1.16
N ASP A 347 3.98 9.45 0.29
CA ASP A 347 3.77 9.33 -1.17
C ASP A 347 3.63 7.86 -1.64
N HIS A 348 3.91 6.89 -0.78
CA HIS A 348 3.80 5.46 -1.06
C HIS A 348 3.47 4.64 0.21
N PHE A 349 2.35 4.95 0.85
CA PHE A 349 1.94 4.34 2.12
C PHE A 349 1.34 2.92 2.00
N VAL A 350 1.17 2.40 0.80
CA VAL A 350 0.61 1.05 0.57
C VAL A 350 1.58 -0.09 0.88
N GLY A 351 2.81 0.23 1.27
CA GLY A 351 3.86 -0.73 1.56
C GLY A 351 4.64 -1.18 0.34
N CYS A 352 5.76 -1.85 0.61
CA CYS A 352 6.61 -2.43 -0.41
C CYS A 352 5.92 -3.58 -1.12
N ARG A 353 6.22 -3.76 -2.40
CA ARG A 353 5.72 -4.85 -3.23
C ARG A 353 6.89 -5.52 -3.93
N ILE A 354 6.79 -6.81 -4.17
CA ILE A 354 7.67 -7.49 -5.11
C ILE A 354 7.13 -7.30 -6.52
N GLY A 355 7.98 -6.93 -7.47
CA GLY A 355 7.58 -6.71 -8.86
C GLY A 355 8.42 -7.48 -9.88
N LEU A 356 7.75 -7.95 -10.93
CA LEU A 356 8.34 -8.43 -12.18
C LEU A 356 8.27 -7.29 -13.19
N PHE A 357 9.35 -6.98 -13.87
CA PHE A 357 9.40 -5.87 -14.80
C PHE A 357 10.24 -6.16 -16.04
N CYS A 358 9.91 -5.50 -17.14
CA CYS A 358 10.74 -5.43 -18.35
C CYS A 358 10.60 -4.03 -18.95
N TYR A 359 11.70 -3.27 -19.01
CA TYR A 359 11.68 -1.94 -19.61
C TYR A 359 12.90 -1.68 -20.50
N ALA A 360 12.77 -0.72 -21.43
CA ALA A 360 13.80 -0.32 -22.35
C ALA A 360 14.32 1.09 -22.07
N THR A 361 15.64 1.28 -22.16
CA THR A 361 16.27 2.61 -22.05
C THR A 361 16.75 3.17 -23.40
N ARG A 362 16.72 2.36 -24.48
CA ARG A 362 17.20 2.76 -25.82
C ARG A 362 16.18 2.57 -26.93
N ALA A 363 15.59 1.37 -27.03
CA ALA A 363 14.64 1.06 -28.09
C ALA A 363 13.60 0.03 -27.61
N ALA A 364 12.33 0.33 -27.77
CA ALA A 364 11.24 -0.56 -27.41
C ALA A 364 11.15 -1.83 -28.30
N GLY A 365 10.34 -2.80 -27.87
CA GLY A 365 10.01 -4.03 -28.58
C GLY A 365 10.99 -5.19 -28.32
N GLY A 366 11.86 -5.11 -27.31
CA GLY A 366 12.52 -6.27 -26.73
C GLY A 366 11.62 -6.92 -25.68
N SER A 367 11.87 -8.17 -25.31
CA SER A 367 11.02 -8.87 -24.34
C SER A 367 11.80 -9.88 -23.49
N ALA A 368 11.26 -10.15 -22.30
CA ALA A 368 11.72 -11.22 -21.42
C ALA A 368 10.56 -12.12 -21.03
N VAL A 369 10.84 -13.39 -20.74
CA VAL A 369 9.88 -14.38 -20.26
C VAL A 369 10.18 -14.71 -18.80
N PHE A 370 9.17 -14.62 -17.96
CA PHE A 370 9.22 -14.93 -16.53
C PHE A 370 8.49 -16.23 -16.24
N ALA A 371 9.10 -17.10 -15.47
CA ALA A 371 8.53 -18.40 -15.13
C ALA A 371 8.92 -18.83 -13.71
N ASP A 372 8.15 -19.77 -13.18
CA ASP A 372 8.44 -20.45 -11.92
C ASP A 372 8.62 -19.46 -10.75
N PHE A 373 7.68 -18.52 -10.62
CA PHE A 373 7.63 -17.62 -9.48
C PHE A 373 7.26 -18.41 -8.22
N THR A 374 8.09 -18.30 -7.19
CA THR A 374 7.83 -18.89 -5.89
C THR A 374 7.80 -17.82 -4.82
N TYR A 375 6.94 -18.02 -3.82
CA TYR A 375 6.74 -17.09 -2.71
C TYR A 375 6.83 -17.84 -1.38
N GLY A 376 7.89 -17.60 -0.62
CA GLY A 376 8.09 -18.12 0.72
C GLY A 376 7.87 -17.04 1.78
N VAL A 377 7.14 -17.38 2.83
CA VAL A 377 7.03 -16.58 4.05
C VAL A 377 7.63 -17.42 5.18
N ASP A 378 8.56 -16.83 5.94
CA ASP A 378 9.04 -17.51 7.13
C ASP A 378 7.88 -17.64 8.13
N LYS A 379 7.62 -18.87 8.53
CA LYS A 379 6.66 -19.13 9.61
C LYS A 379 7.28 -18.64 10.90
N PRO A 380 6.51 -17.95 11.76
CA PRO A 380 6.97 -17.52 13.06
C PRO A 380 7.39 -18.69 13.94
#